data_9b798a747693b0aa72e74e42deceddd8
#
_entry.id   9b798a747693b0aa72e74e42deceddd8
#
_cell.length_a   1.000
_cell.length_b   1.000
_cell.length_c   1.000
_cell.angle_alpha   90.00
_cell.angle_beta   90.00
_cell.angle_gamma   90.00
#
_symmetry.space_group_name_H-M   'P 1'
#
loop_
_entity.id
_entity.type
_entity.pdbx_description
1 polymer ?
#
loop_
_entity_poly.entity_id
_entity_poly.type
_entity_poly.pdbx_seq_one_letter_code
_entity_poly.pdbx_strand_id
1 'polypeptide(L)' 'MPLVQIQHLGGAFTREQQTELIRDITDAFVRVSGEGIRNNVLVTMTEIQSGLWATGGVPLTIEEVERRRAARQAAQG' A
#
# COMPACT_ATOMS: atom_id res chain seq x y z
N MET A 1 5.59 9.76 -18.70
CA MET A 1 6.11 9.35 -17.39
C MET A 1 4.97 9.26 -16.39
N PRO A 2 4.46 8.07 -16.09
CA PRO A 2 3.41 7.94 -15.09
C PRO A 2 3.97 8.10 -13.68
N LEU A 3 3.19 8.72 -12.80
CA LEU A 3 3.47 8.82 -11.38
C LEU A 3 2.32 8.15 -10.62
N VAL A 4 2.65 7.20 -9.77
CA VAL A 4 1.69 6.55 -8.88
C VAL A 4 2.05 6.93 -7.45
N GLN A 5 1.10 7.53 -6.77
CA GLN A 5 1.28 7.91 -5.37
C GLN A 5 0.41 7.02 -4.49
N ILE A 6 1.05 6.36 -3.54
CA ILE A 6 0.38 5.43 -2.63
C ILE A 6 0.48 5.99 -1.22
N GLN A 7 -0.64 6.05 -0.54
CA GLN A 7 -0.67 6.35 0.88
C GLN A 7 -1.26 5.16 1.60
N HIS A 8 -0.66 4.79 2.71
CA HIS A 8 -1.22 3.75 3.57
C HIS A 8 -0.91 4.04 5.03
N LEU A 9 -1.66 3.40 5.89
CA LEU A 9 -1.46 3.54 7.33
C LEU A 9 -0.11 2.93 7.71
N GLY A 10 0.69 3.68 8.45
CA GLY A 10 2.00 3.22 8.91
C GLY A 10 1.87 1.94 9.73
N GLY A 11 2.72 0.97 9.44
CA GLY A 11 2.69 -0.34 10.07
C GLY A 11 1.79 -1.36 9.37
N ALA A 12 0.98 -0.94 8.40
CA ALA A 12 0.09 -1.87 7.68
C ALA A 12 0.85 -2.84 6.77
N PHE A 13 2.00 -2.41 6.27
CA PHE A 13 2.83 -3.23 5.38
C PHE A 13 4.27 -3.20 5.85
N THR A 14 4.95 -4.33 5.74
CA THR A 14 6.39 -4.40 6.00
C THR A 14 7.16 -3.74 4.86
N ARG A 15 8.45 -3.45 5.10
CA ARG A 15 9.31 -2.92 4.04
C ARG A 15 9.37 -3.85 2.84
N GLU A 16 9.41 -5.15 3.08
CA GLU A 16 9.43 -6.14 1.99
C GLU A 16 8.15 -6.08 1.17
N GLN A 17 6.99 -5.97 1.84
CA GLN A 17 5.71 -5.85 1.16
C GLN A 17 5.61 -4.56 0.36
N GLN A 18 6.11 -3.45 0.91
CA GLN A 18 6.15 -2.17 0.21
C GLN A 18 6.99 -2.25 -1.06
N THR A 19 8.15 -2.89 -0.97
CA THR A 19 9.03 -3.08 -2.13
C THR A 19 8.36 -3.95 -3.19
N GLU A 20 7.67 -5.00 -2.77
CA GLU A 20 6.93 -5.87 -3.68
C GLU A 20 5.81 -5.13 -4.39
N LEU A 21 5.05 -4.30 -3.65
CA LEU A 21 3.98 -3.49 -4.25
C LEU A 21 4.53 -2.55 -5.31
N ILE A 22 5.64 -1.87 -5.01
CA ILE A 22 6.25 -0.94 -5.96
C ILE A 22 6.66 -1.69 -7.24
N ARG A 23 7.27 -2.86 -7.09
CA ARG A 23 7.68 -3.67 -8.24
C ARG A 23 6.46 -4.14 -9.05
N ASP A 24 5.43 -4.63 -8.38
CA ASP A 24 4.24 -5.15 -9.05
C ASP A 24 3.48 -4.06 -9.79
N ILE A 25 3.39 -2.87 -9.22
CA ILE A 25 2.77 -1.72 -9.88
C ILE A 25 3.56 -1.35 -11.13
N THR A 26 4.87 -1.31 -11.04
CA THR A 26 5.73 -1.04 -12.18
C THR A 26 5.54 -2.11 -13.27
N ASP A 27 5.50 -3.38 -12.88
CA ASP A 27 5.26 -4.48 -13.82
C ASP A 27 3.91 -4.37 -14.51
N ALA A 28 2.90 -3.88 -13.81
CA ALA A 28 1.58 -3.67 -14.40
C ALA A 28 1.64 -2.64 -15.54
N PHE A 29 2.38 -1.55 -15.35
CA PHE A 29 2.58 -0.56 -16.40
C PHE A 29 3.36 -1.13 -17.58
N VAL A 30 4.38 -1.93 -17.31
CA VAL A 30 5.18 -2.58 -18.35
C VAL A 30 4.31 -3.54 -19.16
N ARG A 31 3.45 -4.30 -18.50
CA ARG A 31 2.53 -5.22 -19.17
C ARG A 31 1.62 -4.49 -20.15
N VAL A 32 1.18 -3.30 -19.80
CA VAL A 32 0.26 -2.52 -20.65
C VAL A 32 1.00 -1.74 -21.74
N SER A 33 2.16 -1.17 -21.42
CA SER A 33 2.83 -0.19 -22.28
C SER A 33 4.18 -0.66 -22.84
N GLY A 34 4.64 -1.86 -22.47
CA GLY A 34 5.91 -2.39 -22.93
C GLY A 34 7.08 -2.10 -22.01
N GLU A 35 8.17 -2.86 -22.18
CA GLU A 35 9.33 -2.82 -21.30
C GLU A 35 10.02 -1.45 -21.27
N GLY A 36 9.93 -0.71 -22.36
CA GLY A 36 10.59 0.60 -22.47
C GLY A 36 10.10 1.62 -21.46
N ILE A 37 8.90 1.43 -20.87
CA ILE A 37 8.38 2.38 -19.89
C ILE A 37 8.97 2.19 -18.49
N ARG A 38 9.60 1.05 -18.22
CA ARG A 38 9.99 0.64 -16.86
C ARG A 38 10.75 1.75 -16.10
N ASN A 39 11.75 2.33 -16.71
CA ASN A 39 12.57 3.35 -16.06
C ASN A 39 11.89 4.71 -15.94
N ASN A 40 10.71 4.85 -16.50
CA ASN A 40 9.95 6.10 -16.45
C ASN A 40 8.73 6.00 -15.54
N VAL A 41 8.46 4.84 -14.95
CA VAL A 41 7.37 4.66 -13.98
C VAL A 41 7.87 5.12 -12.63
N LEU A 42 7.25 6.17 -12.09
CA LEU A 42 7.57 6.69 -10.77
C LEU A 42 6.52 6.24 -9.79
N VAL A 43 6.96 5.66 -8.68
CA VAL A 43 6.07 5.22 -7.61
C VAL A 43 6.56 5.81 -6.31
N THR A 44 5.69 6.53 -5.61
CA THR A 44 6.00 7.05 -4.29
C THR A 44 5.04 6.44 -3.27
N MET A 45 5.54 6.22 -2.07
CA MET A 45 4.75 5.63 -0.99
C MET A 45 4.92 6.46 0.27
N THR A 46 3.79 6.86 0.85
CA THR A 46 3.78 7.66 2.07
C THR A 46 3.08 6.88 3.17
N GLU A 47 3.75 6.73 4.29
CA GLU A 47 3.19 6.11 5.48
C GLU A 47 2.51 7.17 6.32
N ILE A 48 1.21 6.99 6.57
CA ILE A 48 0.44 7.90 7.41
C ILE A 48 0.48 7.37 8.84
N GLN A 49 0.88 8.24 9.76
CA GLN A 49 1.02 7.86 11.17
C GLN A 49 -0.30 7.33 11.72
N SER A 50 -0.20 6.26 12.53
CA SER A 50 -1.34 5.70 13.26
C SER A 50 -2.09 6.79 14.00
N GLY A 51 -3.42 6.82 13.83
CA GLY A 51 -4.27 7.84 14.42
C GLY A 51 -4.48 9.09 13.56
N LEU A 52 -3.75 9.20 12.44
CA LEU A 52 -3.90 10.33 11.51
C LEU A 52 -4.63 9.95 10.22
N TRP A 53 -5.17 8.75 10.16
CA TRP A 53 -6.04 8.28 9.08
C TRP A 53 -7.44 8.16 9.66
N ALA A 54 -8.41 8.85 9.10
CA ALA A 54 -9.74 8.88 9.70
C ALA A 54 -10.81 8.68 8.64
N THR A 55 -11.91 8.07 9.08
CA THR A 55 -13.13 7.91 8.29
C THR A 55 -14.29 8.47 9.13
N GLY A 56 -15.06 9.39 8.55
CA GLY A 56 -16.19 9.98 9.25
C GLY A 56 -15.80 10.67 10.55
N GLY A 57 -14.60 11.22 10.62
CA GLY A 57 -14.08 11.87 11.81
C GLY A 57 -13.54 10.94 12.88
N VAL A 58 -13.51 9.62 12.60
CA VAL A 58 -13.00 8.62 13.56
C VAL A 58 -11.62 8.15 13.11
N PRO A 59 -10.56 8.46 13.89
CA PRO A 59 -9.21 8.01 13.54
C PRO A 59 -9.09 6.49 13.57
N LEU A 60 -8.38 5.97 12.57
CA LEU A 60 -8.05 4.55 12.48
C LEU A 60 -6.60 4.38 12.96
N THR A 61 -6.39 3.43 13.87
CA THR A 61 -5.06 3.10 14.39
C THR A 61 -4.58 1.80 13.79
N ILE A 62 -3.25 1.60 13.83
CA ILE A 62 -2.67 0.33 13.36
C ILE A 62 -3.15 -0.84 14.22
N GLU A 63 -3.36 -0.62 15.51
CA GLU A 63 -3.87 -1.65 16.41
C GLU A 63 -5.26 -2.14 15.97
N GLU A 64 -6.11 -1.21 15.54
CA GLU A 64 -7.43 -1.57 15.03
C GLU A 64 -7.33 -2.36 13.72
N VAL A 65 -6.43 -1.97 12.83
CA VAL A 65 -6.20 -2.69 11.57
C VAL A 65 -5.73 -4.11 11.85
N GLU A 66 -4.78 -4.27 12.77
CA GLU A 66 -4.27 -5.59 13.14
C GLU A 66 -5.37 -6.47 13.74
N ARG A 67 -6.22 -5.88 14.57
CA ARG A 67 -7.34 -6.62 15.17
C ARG A 67 -8.32 -7.09 14.10
N ARG A 68 -8.66 -6.23 13.14
CA ARG A 68 -9.55 -6.59 12.03
C ARG A 68 -8.94 -7.67 11.14
N ARG A 69 -7.64 -7.58 10.91
CA ARG A 69 -6.92 -8.59 10.11
C ARG A 69 -6.94 -9.95 10.81
N ALA A 70 -6.65 -9.97 12.11
CA ALA A 70 -6.68 -11.19 12.90
C ALA A 70 -8.09 -11.81 12.90
N ALA A 71 -9.14 -10.99 13.04
CA ALA A 71 -10.51 -11.45 13.01
C ALA A 71 -10.87 -12.07 11.67
N ARG A 72 -10.43 -11.45 10.56
CA ARG A 72 -10.68 -12.01 9.22
C ARG A 72 -9.95 -13.33 9.01
N GLN A 73 -8.71 -13.44 9.47
CA GLN A 73 -7.93 -14.68 9.36
C GLN A 73 -8.56 -15.79 10.19
N ALA A 74 -9.03 -15.49 11.39
CA ALA A 74 -9.72 -16.45 12.24
C ALA A 74 -11.02 -16.95 11.59
N ALA A 75 -11.77 -16.04 10.93
CA ALA A 75 -13.00 -16.39 10.24
C ALA A 75 -12.76 -17.27 9.01
N GLN A 76 -11.61 -17.12 8.37
CA GLN A 76 -11.25 -17.89 7.18
C GLN A 76 -10.59 -19.22 7.53
N GLY A 77 -10.03 -19.27 8.70
CA GLY A 77 -9.29 -20.45 9.15
C GLY A 77 -10.17 -21.53 9.70
#